data_1771b4f8045bf9bdf76466390946a2d6
#
_entry.id   1771b4f8045bf9bdf76466390946a2d6
#
_cell.length_a   1.000
_cell.length_b   1.000
_cell.length_c   1.000
_cell.angle_alpha   90.00
_cell.angle_beta   90.00
_cell.angle_gamma   90.00
#
_symmetry.space_group_name_H-M   'P 1'
#
loop_
_entity.id
_entity.type
_entity.pdbx_description
1 polymer ?
#
loop_
_entity_poly.entity_id
_entity_poly.type
_entity_poly.pdbx_seq_one_letter_code
_entity_poly.pdbx_strand_id
1 'polypeptide(L)'
;MINAITVAVDAMGGDNAPAAIVKGVVDAVNNNECVTVKLVGIKEAVEAELSKYTYDHNRIEVIGATEVIETAEHPVNAIRRKKDSSMVVAMNLVKAGEADAFVSAGSTGAILVGAQAIIGRIPGVKRPPLAPVLPTAKGPLVLVDCGANVDSRPDHLVLYARMGSIYSEYVLGIKNPRVGIANNGAEEEKGNQLVKDTFPLLKECRGINFIGSVETKDIPQGNADVVVCDGFVGNAILKMFEGVGYTLLSEIKHSMLSTFRGKLGALLIKPSLKKVLKKYDATEYGGAPMLGLNGLVVKAHGSSNAKEIKNAVEQCIQFVDADINVKICLLYTSDA
;
A
#
# COMPACT_ATOMS: atom_id res chain seq x y z
N MET A 1 11.51 19.60 -11.74
CA MET A 1 12.13 18.45 -12.44
C MET A 1 11.77 17.24 -11.58
N ILE A 2 11.18 16.19 -12.17
CA ILE A 2 10.91 14.94 -11.45
C ILE A 2 12.28 14.30 -11.21
N ASN A 3 12.61 13.98 -9.96
CA ASN A 3 13.87 13.33 -9.61
C ASN A 3 13.89 11.91 -10.20
N ALA A 4 15.04 11.48 -10.71
CA ALA A 4 15.21 10.07 -11.07
C ALA A 4 15.17 9.23 -9.79
N ILE A 5 14.37 8.17 -9.78
CA ILE A 5 14.24 7.25 -8.64
C ILE A 5 14.70 5.84 -9.01
N THR A 6 15.26 5.14 -8.04
CA THR A 6 15.60 3.72 -8.15
C THR A 6 14.71 2.89 -7.24
N VAL A 7 13.98 1.92 -7.81
CA VAL A 7 13.08 1.03 -7.06
C VAL A 7 13.65 -0.39 -7.04
N ALA A 8 13.89 -0.94 -5.85
CA ALA A 8 14.22 -2.34 -5.68
C ALA A 8 12.92 -3.17 -5.66
N VAL A 9 12.78 -4.09 -6.61
CA VAL A 9 11.56 -4.91 -6.76
C VAL A 9 11.89 -6.38 -6.52
N ASP A 10 11.19 -6.99 -5.57
CA ASP A 10 11.22 -8.43 -5.33
C ASP A 10 10.48 -9.17 -6.47
N ALA A 11 11.23 -9.73 -7.42
CA ALA A 11 10.68 -10.40 -8.59
C ALA A 11 10.02 -11.75 -8.29
N MET A 12 10.28 -12.32 -7.12
CA MET A 12 9.84 -13.67 -6.76
C MET A 12 8.66 -13.68 -5.77
N GLY A 13 8.22 -12.50 -5.30
CA GLY A 13 7.12 -12.37 -4.36
C GLY A 13 5.75 -12.39 -5.01
N GLY A 14 4.82 -13.19 -4.47
CA GLY A 14 3.42 -13.27 -4.90
C GLY A 14 3.09 -14.46 -5.80
N ASP A 15 1.78 -14.68 -5.98
CA ASP A 15 1.22 -15.87 -6.65
C ASP A 15 1.51 -15.89 -8.17
N ASN A 16 1.73 -14.71 -8.76
CA ASN A 16 1.94 -14.52 -10.20
C ASN A 16 3.41 -14.19 -10.54
N ALA A 17 4.33 -14.40 -9.59
CA ALA A 17 5.77 -14.19 -9.80
C ALA A 17 6.38 -15.31 -10.67
N PRO A 18 7.44 -15.02 -11.46
CA PRO A 18 7.97 -13.70 -11.75
C PRO A 18 7.23 -12.93 -12.85
N ALA A 19 6.33 -13.61 -13.60
CA ALA A 19 5.76 -13.10 -14.85
C ALA A 19 5.02 -11.76 -14.70
N ALA A 20 4.11 -11.66 -13.72
CA ALA A 20 3.36 -10.43 -13.49
C ALA A 20 4.27 -9.31 -12.95
N ILE A 21 5.26 -9.65 -12.14
CA ILE A 21 6.20 -8.68 -11.56
C ILE A 21 7.08 -8.08 -12.65
N VAL A 22 7.72 -8.92 -13.43
CA VAL A 22 8.59 -8.50 -14.56
C VAL A 22 7.81 -7.65 -15.56
N LYS A 23 6.61 -8.10 -15.99
CA LYS A 23 5.77 -7.35 -16.92
C LYS A 23 5.37 -5.98 -16.35
N GLY A 24 4.98 -5.92 -15.06
CA GLY A 24 4.62 -4.66 -14.41
C GLY A 24 5.78 -3.69 -14.31
N VAL A 25 6.99 -4.18 -14.00
CA VAL A 25 8.23 -3.39 -13.98
C VAL A 25 8.56 -2.83 -15.37
N VAL A 26 8.49 -3.67 -16.42
CA VAL A 26 8.71 -3.23 -17.80
C VAL A 26 7.71 -2.14 -18.19
N ASP A 27 6.44 -2.31 -17.85
CA ASP A 27 5.40 -1.32 -18.14
C ASP A 27 5.65 0.01 -17.39
N ALA A 28 6.10 -0.05 -16.13
CA ALA A 28 6.42 1.15 -15.33
C ALA A 28 7.60 1.92 -15.96
N VAL A 29 8.67 1.22 -16.28
CA VAL A 29 9.88 1.81 -16.90
C VAL A 29 9.58 2.40 -18.27
N ASN A 30 8.80 1.72 -19.10
CA ASN A 30 8.43 2.22 -20.43
C ASN A 30 7.52 3.45 -20.38
N ASN A 31 6.72 3.60 -19.31
CA ASN A 31 5.79 4.72 -19.17
C ASN A 31 6.37 5.94 -18.46
N ASN A 32 7.48 5.78 -17.73
CA ASN A 32 8.06 6.84 -16.90
C ASN A 32 9.56 6.90 -17.07
N GLU A 33 10.07 7.97 -17.64
CA GLU A 33 11.50 8.16 -17.90
C GLU A 33 12.36 8.35 -16.64
N CYS A 34 11.74 8.73 -15.51
CA CYS A 34 12.43 8.96 -14.25
C CYS A 34 12.64 7.70 -13.38
N VAL A 35 12.11 6.53 -13.79
CA VAL A 35 12.20 5.29 -13.00
C VAL A 35 13.32 4.40 -13.51
N THR A 36 14.21 3.98 -12.62
CA THR A 36 15.10 2.84 -12.79
C THR A 36 14.72 1.74 -11.80
N VAL A 37 14.93 0.48 -12.16
CA VAL A 37 14.54 -0.66 -11.33
C VAL A 37 15.72 -1.61 -11.13
N LYS A 38 15.99 -1.96 -9.87
CA LYS A 38 16.80 -3.11 -9.49
C LYS A 38 15.85 -4.29 -9.25
N LEU A 39 15.78 -5.19 -10.22
CA LEU A 39 14.86 -6.32 -10.22
C LEU A 39 15.55 -7.55 -9.61
N VAL A 40 15.15 -7.92 -8.40
CA VAL A 40 15.84 -8.90 -7.56
C VAL A 40 15.15 -10.24 -7.60
N GLY A 41 15.85 -11.30 -7.99
CA GLY A 41 15.27 -12.64 -8.04
C GLY A 41 16.21 -13.71 -8.55
N ILE A 42 15.67 -14.91 -8.82
CA ILE A 42 16.40 -15.99 -9.46
C ILE A 42 16.76 -15.53 -10.87
N LYS A 43 18.04 -15.29 -11.10
CA LYS A 43 18.55 -14.57 -12.28
C LYS A 43 18.04 -15.16 -13.59
N GLU A 44 18.15 -16.47 -13.74
CA GLU A 44 17.74 -17.19 -14.95
C GLU A 44 16.24 -17.04 -15.22
N ALA A 45 15.42 -17.09 -14.18
CA ALA A 45 13.96 -16.95 -14.30
C ALA A 45 13.56 -15.53 -14.67
N VAL A 46 14.21 -14.52 -14.05
CA VAL A 46 13.95 -13.11 -14.32
C VAL A 46 14.39 -12.72 -15.73
N GLU A 47 15.60 -13.12 -16.16
CA GLU A 47 16.11 -12.85 -17.51
C GLU A 47 15.29 -13.54 -18.61
N ALA A 48 14.85 -14.79 -18.37
CA ALA A 48 13.95 -15.51 -19.28
C ALA A 48 12.60 -14.79 -19.46
N GLU A 49 12.08 -14.20 -18.38
CA GLU A 49 10.84 -13.43 -18.44
C GLU A 49 11.05 -12.07 -19.14
N LEU A 50 12.12 -11.34 -18.81
CA LEU A 50 12.48 -10.05 -19.44
C LEU A 50 12.69 -10.17 -20.94
N SER A 51 13.24 -11.30 -21.43
CA SER A 51 13.49 -11.54 -22.85
C SER A 51 12.22 -11.49 -23.73
N LYS A 52 11.04 -11.57 -23.12
CA LYS A 52 9.75 -11.50 -23.81
C LYS A 52 9.31 -10.07 -24.15
N TYR A 53 9.99 -9.06 -23.62
CA TYR A 53 9.57 -7.66 -23.68
C TYR A 53 10.66 -6.75 -24.26
N THR A 54 10.23 -5.61 -24.81
CA THR A 54 11.12 -4.52 -25.24
C THR A 54 11.12 -3.43 -24.18
N TYR A 55 12.31 -3.05 -23.71
CA TYR A 55 12.51 -2.01 -22.71
C TYR A 55 13.93 -1.41 -22.84
N ASP A 56 14.19 -0.29 -22.18
CA ASP A 56 15.54 0.29 -22.07
C ASP A 56 16.38 -0.51 -21.07
N HIS A 57 17.35 -1.26 -21.58
CA HIS A 57 18.25 -2.13 -20.79
C HIS A 57 19.08 -1.36 -19.74
N ASN A 58 19.28 -0.05 -19.92
CA ASN A 58 20.01 0.77 -18.94
C ASN A 58 19.17 1.11 -17.71
N ARG A 59 17.86 0.83 -17.74
CA ARG A 59 16.91 1.23 -16.70
C ARG A 59 16.36 0.06 -15.88
N ILE A 60 16.71 -1.18 -16.24
CA ILE A 60 16.40 -2.38 -15.45
C ILE A 60 17.69 -3.17 -15.25
N GLU A 61 18.14 -3.23 -13.99
CA GLU A 61 19.27 -4.03 -13.56
C GLU A 61 18.76 -5.30 -12.87
N VAL A 62 19.21 -6.48 -13.30
CA VAL A 62 18.85 -7.75 -12.65
C VAL A 62 19.87 -8.07 -11.57
N ILE A 63 19.40 -8.17 -10.33
CA ILE A 63 20.20 -8.57 -9.18
C ILE A 63 19.86 -10.02 -8.82
N GLY A 64 20.86 -10.90 -8.85
CA GLY A 64 20.68 -12.33 -8.54
C GLY A 64 20.37 -12.54 -7.05
N ALA A 65 19.44 -13.46 -6.78
CA ALA A 65 19.15 -14.00 -5.47
C ALA A 65 18.88 -15.50 -5.62
N THR A 66 19.30 -16.32 -4.65
CA THR A 66 19.22 -17.78 -4.76
C THR A 66 18.07 -18.40 -3.96
N GLU A 67 17.44 -17.62 -3.10
CA GLU A 67 16.38 -18.07 -2.21
C GLU A 67 15.08 -17.27 -2.41
N VAL A 68 13.95 -17.90 -2.10
CA VAL A 68 12.62 -17.26 -2.10
C VAL A 68 11.96 -17.49 -0.74
N ILE A 69 11.35 -16.44 -0.18
CA ILE A 69 10.52 -16.54 1.03
C ILE A 69 9.09 -16.84 0.62
N GLU A 70 8.62 -18.04 0.99
CA GLU A 70 7.26 -18.49 0.71
C GLU A 70 6.24 -17.86 1.67
N THR A 71 4.99 -17.75 1.20
CA THR A 71 3.91 -17.10 1.98
C THR A 71 3.61 -17.85 3.29
N ALA A 72 3.75 -19.16 3.31
CA ALA A 72 3.47 -20.01 4.47
C ALA A 72 4.62 -20.05 5.50
N GLU A 73 5.78 -19.50 5.22
CA GLU A 73 6.93 -19.51 6.13
C GLU A 73 6.73 -18.55 7.31
N HIS A 74 7.26 -18.96 8.47
CA HIS A 74 7.26 -18.11 9.65
C HIS A 74 8.13 -16.85 9.40
N PRO A 75 7.55 -15.64 9.42
CA PRO A 75 8.18 -14.41 8.93
C PRO A 75 9.56 -14.13 9.54
N VAL A 76 9.67 -14.19 10.88
CA VAL A 76 10.91 -13.89 11.60
C VAL A 76 12.02 -14.88 11.24
N ASN A 77 11.67 -16.16 11.13
CA ASN A 77 12.62 -17.22 10.79
C ASN A 77 13.09 -17.09 9.33
N ALA A 78 12.16 -16.80 8.40
CA ALA A 78 12.46 -16.61 6.99
C ALA A 78 13.45 -15.46 6.78
N ILE A 79 13.15 -14.26 7.32
CA ILE A 79 14.03 -13.09 7.22
C ILE A 79 15.39 -13.33 7.89
N ARG A 80 15.43 -14.09 8.99
CA ARG A 80 16.68 -14.37 9.70
C ARG A 80 17.58 -15.38 8.98
N ARG A 81 16.98 -16.40 8.36
CA ARG A 81 17.72 -17.53 7.76
C ARG A 81 18.03 -17.33 6.28
N LYS A 82 17.06 -16.87 5.49
CA LYS A 82 17.18 -16.70 4.04
C LYS A 82 17.77 -15.32 3.68
N LYS A 83 19.08 -15.17 3.93
CA LYS A 83 19.78 -13.88 3.73
C LYS A 83 19.95 -13.55 2.26
N ASP A 84 19.96 -14.53 1.39
CA ASP A 84 20.07 -14.40 -0.06
C ASP A 84 18.72 -14.55 -0.77
N SER A 85 17.60 -14.31 -0.04
CA SER A 85 16.29 -14.24 -0.66
C SER A 85 16.08 -12.91 -1.40
N SER A 86 15.33 -12.98 -2.51
CA SER A 86 14.99 -11.79 -3.31
C SER A 86 14.46 -10.62 -2.47
N MET A 87 13.62 -10.92 -1.49
CA MET A 87 13.07 -9.93 -0.56
C MET A 87 14.15 -9.31 0.33
N VAL A 88 15.03 -10.10 0.94
CA VAL A 88 16.08 -9.59 1.84
C VAL A 88 17.14 -8.82 1.07
N VAL A 89 17.56 -9.31 -0.10
CA VAL A 89 18.51 -8.62 -0.98
C VAL A 89 17.95 -7.27 -1.42
N ALA A 90 16.69 -7.21 -1.89
CA ALA A 90 16.05 -5.97 -2.30
C ALA A 90 15.93 -4.94 -1.14
N MET A 91 15.60 -5.38 0.07
CA MET A 91 15.57 -4.51 1.25
C MET A 91 16.96 -3.98 1.64
N ASN A 92 18.02 -4.78 1.45
CA ASN A 92 19.39 -4.34 1.69
C ASN A 92 19.84 -3.27 0.71
N LEU A 93 19.39 -3.28 -0.54
CA LEU A 93 19.65 -2.20 -1.51
C LEU A 93 19.07 -0.87 -1.02
N VAL A 94 17.84 -0.89 -0.48
CA VAL A 94 17.23 0.32 0.12
C VAL A 94 18.02 0.78 1.36
N LYS A 95 18.39 -0.15 2.24
CA LYS A 95 19.21 0.18 3.42
C LYS A 95 20.57 0.80 3.06
N ALA A 96 21.19 0.33 1.98
CA ALA A 96 22.47 0.82 1.49
C ALA A 96 22.37 2.17 0.77
N GLY A 97 21.17 2.68 0.50
CA GLY A 97 20.92 3.88 -0.30
C GLY A 97 21.15 3.65 -1.80
N GLU A 98 21.16 2.39 -2.23
CA GLU A 98 21.28 2.01 -3.65
C GLU A 98 19.92 1.93 -4.35
N ALA A 99 18.84 2.02 -3.58
CA ALA A 99 17.46 2.18 -4.05
C ALA A 99 16.68 3.07 -3.07
N ASP A 100 15.75 3.85 -3.60
CA ASP A 100 14.91 4.77 -2.82
C ASP A 100 13.68 4.07 -2.22
N ALA A 101 13.23 2.99 -2.87
CA ALA A 101 12.03 2.27 -2.49
C ALA A 101 12.17 0.76 -2.69
N PHE A 102 11.39 0.00 -1.90
CA PHE A 102 11.22 -1.44 -2.02
C PHE A 102 9.76 -1.76 -2.36
N VAL A 103 9.54 -2.63 -3.36
CA VAL A 103 8.22 -3.14 -3.76
C VAL A 103 8.22 -4.66 -3.73
N SER A 104 7.22 -5.28 -3.10
CA SER A 104 7.04 -6.73 -3.12
C SER A 104 5.57 -7.11 -3.00
N ALA A 105 5.18 -8.19 -3.70
CA ALA A 105 3.89 -8.87 -3.54
C ALA A 105 3.97 -10.12 -2.66
N GLY A 106 5.11 -10.35 -2.00
CA GLY A 106 5.36 -11.51 -1.15
C GLY A 106 4.61 -11.49 0.19
N SER A 107 5.03 -12.36 1.10
CA SER A 107 4.45 -12.53 2.45
C SER A 107 4.40 -11.22 3.23
N THR A 108 3.19 -10.76 3.60
CA THR A 108 3.00 -9.55 4.39
C THR A 108 3.80 -9.58 5.69
N GLY A 109 3.77 -10.69 6.41
CA GLY A 109 4.53 -10.85 7.66
C GLY A 109 6.03 -10.71 7.45
N ALA A 110 6.58 -11.32 6.39
CA ALA A 110 8.00 -11.21 6.07
C ALA A 110 8.40 -9.79 5.67
N ILE A 111 7.56 -9.11 4.87
CA ILE A 111 7.77 -7.69 4.52
C ILE A 111 7.79 -6.82 5.77
N LEU A 112 6.81 -6.96 6.69
CA LEU A 112 6.74 -6.19 7.93
C LEU A 112 7.96 -6.40 8.83
N VAL A 113 8.38 -7.65 9.00
CA VAL A 113 9.55 -8.00 9.82
C VAL A 113 10.84 -7.50 9.15
N GLY A 114 11.02 -7.76 7.87
CA GLY A 114 12.21 -7.36 7.11
C GLY A 114 12.34 -5.84 7.03
N ALA A 115 11.27 -5.12 6.73
CA ALA A 115 11.27 -3.67 6.67
C ALA A 115 11.71 -3.03 7.99
N GLN A 116 11.21 -3.52 9.13
CA GLN A 116 11.62 -3.00 10.43
C GLN A 116 13.05 -3.41 10.84
N ALA A 117 13.47 -4.63 10.51
CA ALA A 117 14.76 -5.18 10.94
C ALA A 117 15.93 -4.76 10.03
N ILE A 118 15.69 -4.58 8.73
CA ILE A 118 16.71 -4.31 7.72
C ILE A 118 16.74 -2.82 7.36
N ILE A 119 15.64 -2.27 6.84
CA ILE A 119 15.52 -0.86 6.44
C ILE A 119 15.54 0.04 7.68
N GLY A 120 14.84 -0.37 8.74
CA GLY A 120 14.77 0.36 9.99
C GLY A 120 13.66 1.41 10.02
N ARG A 121 13.39 1.91 11.23
CA ARG A 121 12.32 2.86 11.52
C ARG A 121 12.86 4.28 11.66
N ILE A 122 12.09 5.25 11.26
CA ILE A 122 12.36 6.67 11.58
C ILE A 122 12.43 6.82 13.09
N PRO A 123 13.42 7.56 13.65
CA PRO A 123 13.49 7.83 15.09
C PRO A 123 12.15 8.34 15.64
N GLY A 124 11.70 7.76 16.74
CA GLY A 124 10.38 8.05 17.34
C GLY A 124 9.26 7.13 16.87
N VAL A 125 9.30 6.56 15.67
CA VAL A 125 8.30 5.62 15.19
C VAL A 125 8.49 4.24 15.82
N LYS A 126 7.61 3.88 16.77
CA LYS A 126 7.67 2.58 17.46
C LYS A 126 7.05 1.46 16.63
N ARG A 127 5.99 1.74 15.92
CA ARG A 127 5.17 0.79 15.17
C ARG A 127 4.78 1.35 13.81
N PRO A 128 5.53 1.10 12.74
CA PRO A 128 5.17 1.49 11.39
C PRO A 128 3.84 0.86 10.95
N PRO A 129 2.84 1.64 10.53
CA PRO A 129 1.56 1.12 10.04
C PRO A 129 1.59 0.81 8.55
N LEU A 130 0.67 -0.06 8.10
CA LEU A 130 0.35 -0.27 6.70
C LEU A 130 -0.86 0.59 6.32
N ALA A 131 -0.74 1.40 5.28
CA ALA A 131 -1.71 2.44 4.95
C ALA A 131 -2.25 2.34 3.50
N PRO A 132 -3.07 1.33 3.17
CA PRO A 132 -3.69 1.25 1.85
C PRO A 132 -4.67 2.40 1.60
N VAL A 133 -4.87 2.70 0.32
CA VAL A 133 -5.88 3.65 -0.15
C VAL A 133 -7.12 2.89 -0.59
N LEU A 134 -8.27 3.28 -0.05
CA LEU A 134 -9.58 2.78 -0.47
C LEU A 134 -10.27 3.80 -1.39
N PRO A 135 -10.82 3.36 -2.52
CA PRO A 135 -11.67 4.21 -3.34
C PRO A 135 -13.03 4.43 -2.66
N THR A 136 -13.50 5.67 -2.65
CA THR A 136 -14.81 6.03 -2.10
C THR A 136 -15.66 6.82 -3.09
N ALA A 137 -16.91 7.08 -2.73
CA ALA A 137 -17.81 7.88 -3.56
C ALA A 137 -17.29 9.32 -3.80
N LYS A 138 -16.47 9.87 -2.89
CA LYS A 138 -15.96 11.25 -2.98
C LYS A 138 -14.47 11.37 -3.33
N GLY A 139 -13.75 10.25 -3.45
CA GLY A 139 -12.32 10.23 -3.75
C GLY A 139 -11.57 9.18 -2.95
N PRO A 140 -10.22 9.21 -2.93
CA PRO A 140 -9.42 8.28 -2.16
C PRO A 140 -9.53 8.52 -0.65
N LEU A 141 -9.43 7.44 0.14
CA LEU A 141 -9.38 7.45 1.59
C LEU A 141 -8.19 6.60 2.05
N VAL A 142 -7.38 7.13 2.93
CA VAL A 142 -6.28 6.37 3.58
C VAL A 142 -6.85 5.63 4.79
N LEU A 143 -6.76 4.30 4.80
CA LEU A 143 -7.09 3.49 5.97
C LEU A 143 -5.79 3.06 6.67
N VAL A 144 -5.65 3.40 7.95
CA VAL A 144 -4.41 3.19 8.71
C VAL A 144 -4.66 2.86 10.19
N ASP A 145 -4.20 1.73 10.70
CA ASP A 145 -3.35 0.65 10.20
C ASP A 145 -4.18 -0.50 9.57
N CYS A 146 -3.60 -1.20 8.59
CA CYS A 146 -4.24 -2.36 7.94
C CYS A 146 -3.42 -3.64 8.08
N GLY A 147 -3.21 -4.11 9.29
CA GLY A 147 -2.63 -5.43 9.55
C GLY A 147 -1.14 -5.47 9.89
N ALA A 148 -0.48 -4.32 10.03
CA ALA A 148 0.90 -4.29 10.51
C ALA A 148 0.97 -4.47 12.03
N ASN A 149 0.05 -3.88 12.78
CA ASN A 149 0.03 -3.88 14.24
C ASN A 149 -1.35 -4.25 14.76
N VAL A 150 -1.56 -5.53 15.04
CA VAL A 150 -2.86 -6.08 15.51
C VAL A 150 -3.26 -5.45 16.84
N ASP A 151 -2.31 -5.35 17.78
CA ASP A 151 -2.52 -4.72 19.08
C ASP A 151 -1.85 -3.35 19.08
N SER A 152 -2.65 -2.31 18.95
CA SER A 152 -2.17 -0.92 19.02
C SER A 152 -2.48 -0.28 20.36
N ARG A 153 -1.79 0.83 20.66
CA ARG A 153 -2.03 1.67 21.83
C ARG A 153 -2.48 3.06 21.38
N PRO A 154 -3.06 3.87 22.27
CA PRO A 154 -3.53 5.21 21.92
C PRO A 154 -2.45 6.08 21.26
N ASP A 155 -1.22 6.06 21.78
CA ASP A 155 -0.08 6.81 21.23
C ASP A 155 0.27 6.37 19.79
N HIS A 156 0.04 5.09 19.44
CA HIS A 156 0.24 4.59 18.07
C HIS A 156 -0.84 5.16 17.12
N LEU A 157 -2.10 5.17 17.55
CA LEU A 157 -3.20 5.66 16.69
C LEU A 157 -3.08 7.17 16.42
N VAL A 158 -2.65 7.95 17.40
CA VAL A 158 -2.35 9.38 17.20
C VAL A 158 -1.26 9.56 16.15
N LEU A 159 -0.22 8.76 16.22
CA LEU A 159 0.87 8.77 15.24
C LEU A 159 0.37 8.37 13.84
N TYR A 160 -0.47 7.32 13.74
CA TYR A 160 -1.07 6.88 12.48
C TYR A 160 -1.95 7.98 11.87
N ALA A 161 -2.70 8.71 12.69
CA ALA A 161 -3.48 9.87 12.26
C ALA A 161 -2.60 10.94 11.60
N ARG A 162 -1.49 11.29 12.24
CA ARG A 162 -0.54 12.30 11.73
C ARG A 162 0.12 11.81 10.44
N MET A 163 0.61 10.57 10.39
CA MET A 163 1.23 9.99 9.19
C MET A 163 0.23 9.82 8.04
N GLY A 164 -0.99 9.37 8.33
CA GLY A 164 -2.06 9.25 7.34
C GLY A 164 -2.47 10.62 6.77
N SER A 165 -2.52 11.67 7.62
CA SER A 165 -2.78 13.04 7.19
C SER A 165 -1.71 13.55 6.24
N ILE A 166 -0.42 13.36 6.55
CA ILE A 166 0.71 13.71 5.67
C ILE A 166 0.61 12.97 4.34
N TYR A 167 0.36 11.66 4.38
CA TYR A 167 0.20 10.87 3.16
C TYR A 167 -0.96 11.38 2.29
N SER A 168 -2.11 11.62 2.90
CA SER A 168 -3.29 12.13 2.20
C SER A 168 -3.04 13.52 1.58
N GLU A 169 -2.35 14.40 2.29
CA GLU A 169 -2.10 15.77 1.82
C GLU A 169 -1.05 15.83 0.73
N TYR A 170 0.10 15.19 0.92
CA TYR A 170 1.25 15.39 0.05
C TYR A 170 1.35 14.40 -1.11
N VAL A 171 0.74 13.23 -1.00
CA VAL A 171 0.73 12.23 -2.09
C VAL A 171 -0.61 12.20 -2.81
N LEU A 172 -1.73 12.22 -2.07
CA LEU A 172 -3.06 12.18 -2.68
C LEU A 172 -3.60 13.59 -3.02
N GLY A 173 -2.91 14.66 -2.58
CA GLY A 173 -3.26 16.05 -2.90
C GLY A 173 -4.50 16.59 -2.19
N ILE A 174 -4.95 15.95 -1.11
CA ILE A 174 -6.13 16.36 -0.35
C ILE A 174 -5.73 17.37 0.71
N LYS A 175 -5.96 18.65 0.46
CA LYS A 175 -5.62 19.73 1.40
C LYS A 175 -6.45 19.63 2.69
N ASN A 176 -5.76 19.73 3.85
CA ASN A 176 -6.38 19.67 5.18
C ASN A 176 -7.30 18.45 5.34
N PRO A 177 -6.77 17.20 5.16
CA PRO A 177 -7.57 15.99 5.09
C PRO A 177 -8.35 15.75 6.38
N ARG A 178 -9.60 15.32 6.24
CA ARG A 178 -10.50 14.98 7.35
C ARG A 178 -10.08 13.66 7.95
N VAL A 179 -9.61 13.68 9.19
CA VAL A 179 -9.13 12.52 9.93
C VAL A 179 -10.18 12.05 10.91
N GLY A 180 -10.64 10.80 10.81
CA GLY A 180 -11.55 10.20 11.77
C GLY A 180 -10.98 8.91 12.38
N ILE A 181 -11.52 8.52 13.54
CA ILE A 181 -11.23 7.24 14.16
C ILE A 181 -12.35 6.24 13.87
N ALA A 182 -12.00 5.03 13.43
CA ALA A 182 -12.99 3.98 13.19
C ALA A 182 -13.71 3.61 14.52
N ASN A 183 -15.02 3.65 14.49
CA ASN A 183 -15.85 3.38 15.68
C ASN A 183 -17.11 2.62 15.30
N ASN A 184 -17.82 2.10 16.32
CA ASN A 184 -19.11 1.40 16.18
C ASN A 184 -20.33 2.32 16.36
N GLY A 185 -20.12 3.63 16.48
CA GLY A 185 -21.14 4.67 16.59
C GLY A 185 -20.53 6.05 16.48
N ALA A 186 -21.34 7.07 16.25
CA ALA A 186 -20.89 8.45 16.07
C ALA A 186 -20.54 9.17 17.38
N GLU A 187 -21.08 8.68 18.51
CA GLU A 187 -20.94 9.29 19.82
C GLU A 187 -19.54 9.06 20.40
N GLU A 188 -19.00 10.04 21.15
CA GLU A 188 -17.67 9.98 21.75
C GLU A 188 -17.50 8.85 22.77
N GLU A 189 -18.60 8.46 23.47
CA GLU A 189 -18.59 7.41 24.50
C GLU A 189 -18.60 5.99 23.91
N LYS A 190 -18.88 5.85 22.61
CA LYS A 190 -18.89 4.56 21.93
C LYS A 190 -17.48 4.04 21.67
N GLY A 191 -17.43 2.76 21.38
CA GLY A 191 -16.18 2.09 21.02
C GLY A 191 -15.59 1.21 22.12
N ASN A 192 -14.54 0.50 21.76
CA ASN A 192 -13.74 -0.26 22.70
C ASN A 192 -12.82 0.66 23.53
N GLN A 193 -12.10 0.09 24.50
CA GLN A 193 -11.23 0.88 25.37
C GLN A 193 -10.16 1.66 24.60
N LEU A 194 -9.55 1.05 23.55
CA LEU A 194 -8.56 1.71 22.71
C LEU A 194 -9.11 2.98 22.05
N VAL A 195 -10.32 2.92 21.49
CA VAL A 195 -10.98 4.08 20.86
C VAL A 195 -11.26 5.17 21.88
N LYS A 196 -11.82 4.81 23.06
CA LYS A 196 -12.13 5.76 24.14
C LYS A 196 -10.90 6.48 24.66
N ASP A 197 -9.79 5.75 24.82
CA ASP A 197 -8.53 6.33 25.31
C ASP A 197 -7.83 7.17 24.22
N THR A 198 -8.04 6.86 22.94
CA THR A 198 -7.42 7.57 21.81
C THR A 198 -8.18 8.84 21.43
N PHE A 199 -9.50 8.83 21.52
CA PHE A 199 -10.36 9.93 21.05
C PHE A 199 -9.98 11.29 21.64
N PRO A 200 -9.81 11.48 22.96
CA PRO A 200 -9.39 12.75 23.54
C PRO A 200 -8.00 13.18 23.05
N LEU A 201 -7.07 12.24 22.87
CA LEU A 201 -5.74 12.54 22.36
C LEU A 201 -5.77 13.06 20.91
N LEU A 202 -6.65 12.49 20.05
CA LEU A 202 -6.84 12.97 18.69
C LEU A 202 -7.51 14.36 18.66
N LYS A 203 -8.44 14.62 19.57
CA LYS A 203 -9.13 15.91 19.70
C LYS A 203 -8.18 17.05 20.07
N GLU A 204 -7.16 16.75 20.89
CA GLU A 204 -6.10 17.69 21.30
C GLU A 204 -4.92 17.71 20.33
N CYS A 205 -4.84 16.77 19.38
CA CYS A 205 -3.71 16.63 18.48
C CYS A 205 -3.66 17.79 17.49
N ARG A 206 -2.61 18.61 17.57
CA ARG A 206 -2.36 19.71 16.63
C ARG A 206 -1.87 19.17 15.29
N GLY A 207 -2.18 19.89 14.22
CA GLY A 207 -1.70 19.58 12.86
C GLY A 207 -2.51 18.51 12.12
N ILE A 208 -3.65 18.06 12.66
CA ILE A 208 -4.63 17.23 11.96
C ILE A 208 -6.03 17.87 12.02
N ASN A 209 -6.84 17.63 11.02
CA ASN A 209 -8.25 18.03 10.99
C ASN A 209 -9.11 16.87 11.49
N PHE A 210 -9.13 16.66 12.82
CA PHE A 210 -9.89 15.58 13.44
C PHE A 210 -11.39 15.84 13.39
N ILE A 211 -12.15 14.93 12.79
CA ILE A 211 -13.61 15.03 12.61
C ILE A 211 -14.42 14.13 13.54
N GLY A 212 -13.77 13.43 14.48
CA GLY A 212 -14.45 12.52 15.41
C GLY A 212 -14.54 11.08 14.92
N SER A 213 -15.57 10.37 15.37
CA SER A 213 -15.84 8.98 15.05
C SER A 213 -16.33 8.79 13.61
N VAL A 214 -15.86 7.74 12.95
CA VAL A 214 -16.32 7.29 11.62
C VAL A 214 -16.83 5.86 11.74
N GLU A 215 -18.12 5.65 11.50
CA GLU A 215 -18.66 4.32 11.41
C GLU A 215 -18.17 3.64 10.13
N THR A 216 -17.83 2.35 10.23
CA THR A 216 -17.24 1.60 9.09
C THR A 216 -18.16 1.53 7.88
N LYS A 217 -19.49 1.57 8.08
CA LYS A 217 -20.50 1.63 7.00
C LYS A 217 -20.42 2.91 6.16
N ASP A 218 -19.85 4.00 6.72
CA ASP A 218 -19.76 5.31 6.08
C ASP A 218 -18.45 5.50 5.30
N ILE A 219 -17.48 4.60 5.46
CA ILE A 219 -16.21 4.62 4.73
C ILE A 219 -16.41 4.67 3.21
N PRO A 220 -17.26 3.81 2.60
CA PRO A 220 -17.48 3.86 1.14
C PRO A 220 -18.09 5.17 0.63
N GLN A 221 -18.71 5.96 1.50
CA GLN A 221 -19.32 7.25 1.15
C GLN A 221 -18.31 8.39 1.05
N GLY A 222 -17.09 8.22 1.63
CA GLY A 222 -16.03 9.24 1.61
C GLY A 222 -16.33 10.43 2.51
N ASN A 223 -16.83 10.19 3.72
CA ASN A 223 -17.07 11.24 4.70
C ASN A 223 -15.80 11.61 5.49
N ALA A 224 -14.75 10.81 5.41
CA ALA A 224 -13.40 11.09 5.89
C ALA A 224 -12.40 10.89 4.74
N ASP A 225 -11.19 11.43 4.88
CA ASP A 225 -10.08 11.27 3.93
C ASP A 225 -8.99 10.36 4.52
N VAL A 226 -8.95 10.27 5.86
CA VAL A 226 -8.11 9.35 6.63
C VAL A 226 -8.97 8.70 7.71
N VAL A 227 -8.94 7.38 7.81
CA VAL A 227 -9.58 6.63 8.90
C VAL A 227 -8.52 5.85 9.66
N VAL A 228 -8.44 6.11 10.96
CA VAL A 228 -7.45 5.51 11.85
C VAL A 228 -8.06 4.37 12.67
N CYS A 229 -7.36 3.27 12.77
CA CYS A 229 -7.72 2.10 13.58
C CYS A 229 -6.48 1.27 13.94
N ASP A 230 -6.65 0.25 14.76
CA ASP A 230 -5.64 -0.80 14.91
C ASP A 230 -5.61 -1.72 13.67
N GLY A 231 -4.52 -2.48 13.54
CA GLY A 231 -4.31 -3.32 12.36
C GLY A 231 -5.31 -4.47 12.22
N PHE A 232 -5.94 -4.95 13.31
CA PHE A 232 -6.95 -5.98 13.23
C PHE A 232 -8.24 -5.44 12.61
N VAL A 233 -8.73 -4.32 13.14
CA VAL A 233 -9.93 -3.64 12.61
C VAL A 233 -9.71 -3.19 11.18
N GLY A 234 -8.58 -2.55 10.87
CA GLY A 234 -8.31 -2.08 9.52
C GLY A 234 -8.19 -3.20 8.49
N ASN A 235 -7.53 -4.31 8.84
CA ASN A 235 -7.48 -5.47 7.95
C ASN A 235 -8.86 -6.11 7.74
N ALA A 236 -9.71 -6.16 8.78
CA ALA A 236 -11.08 -6.64 8.65
C ALA A 236 -11.92 -5.75 7.72
N ILE A 237 -11.81 -4.42 7.87
CA ILE A 237 -12.47 -3.45 6.99
C ILE A 237 -12.01 -3.63 5.54
N LEU A 238 -10.69 -3.68 5.31
CA LEU A 238 -10.10 -3.84 3.99
C LEU A 238 -10.59 -5.13 3.31
N LYS A 239 -10.51 -6.26 4.00
CA LYS A 239 -10.90 -7.56 3.46
C LYS A 239 -12.41 -7.67 3.18
N MET A 240 -13.23 -7.07 4.04
CA MET A 240 -14.67 -7.00 3.81
C MET A 240 -14.99 -6.11 2.61
N PHE A 241 -14.34 -4.94 2.50
CA PHE A 241 -14.51 -4.03 1.37
C PHE A 241 -14.15 -4.69 0.03
N GLU A 242 -12.99 -5.35 -0.03
CA GLU A 242 -12.53 -6.13 -1.20
C GLU A 242 -13.50 -7.27 -1.53
N GLY A 243 -13.88 -8.08 -0.54
CA GLY A 243 -14.73 -9.25 -0.72
C GLY A 243 -16.14 -8.91 -1.19
N VAL A 244 -16.77 -7.93 -0.57
CA VAL A 244 -18.13 -7.46 -0.96
C VAL A 244 -18.08 -6.85 -2.37
N GLY A 245 -17.09 -6.01 -2.65
CA GLY A 245 -16.92 -5.41 -3.98
C GLY A 245 -16.79 -6.46 -5.08
N TYR A 246 -15.90 -7.44 -4.88
CA TYR A 246 -15.69 -8.53 -5.84
C TYR A 246 -16.96 -9.37 -6.04
N THR A 247 -17.63 -9.77 -4.96
CA THR A 247 -18.83 -10.61 -5.02
C THR A 247 -19.96 -9.90 -5.75
N LEU A 248 -20.27 -8.65 -5.38
CA LEU A 248 -21.33 -7.88 -6.03
C LEU A 248 -21.08 -7.69 -7.52
N LEU A 249 -19.85 -7.35 -7.91
CA LEU A 249 -19.49 -7.17 -9.33
C LEU A 249 -19.59 -8.47 -10.12
N SER A 250 -19.20 -9.60 -9.50
CA SER A 250 -19.32 -10.93 -10.09
C SER A 250 -20.78 -11.32 -10.33
N GLU A 251 -21.65 -11.11 -9.32
CA GLU A 251 -23.08 -11.41 -9.41
C GLU A 251 -23.80 -10.51 -10.43
N ILE A 252 -23.49 -9.23 -10.46
CA ILE A 252 -24.03 -8.29 -11.46
C ILE A 252 -23.63 -8.76 -12.88
N LYS A 253 -22.35 -9.08 -13.09
CA LYS A 253 -21.84 -9.57 -14.36
C LYS A 253 -22.53 -10.87 -14.77
N HIS A 254 -22.67 -11.83 -13.85
CA HIS A 254 -23.34 -13.11 -14.10
C HIS A 254 -24.80 -12.89 -14.49
N SER A 255 -25.54 -12.10 -13.71
CA SER A 255 -26.95 -11.77 -13.98
C SER A 255 -27.13 -11.10 -15.34
N MET A 256 -26.31 -10.11 -15.68
CA MET A 256 -26.38 -9.39 -16.96
C MET A 256 -26.07 -10.30 -18.16
N LEU A 257 -25.18 -11.28 -18.00
CA LEU A 257 -24.79 -12.18 -19.10
C LEU A 257 -25.63 -13.44 -19.20
N SER A 258 -26.57 -13.69 -18.26
CA SER A 258 -27.39 -14.90 -18.20
C SER A 258 -28.48 -14.96 -19.28
N THR A 259 -28.95 -13.80 -19.79
CA THR A 259 -30.03 -13.72 -20.78
C THR A 259 -29.59 -12.91 -22.00
N PHE A 260 -30.24 -13.14 -23.17
CA PHE A 260 -30.00 -12.35 -24.37
C PHE A 260 -30.27 -10.85 -24.16
N ARG A 261 -31.39 -10.52 -23.50
CA ARG A 261 -31.75 -9.13 -23.18
C ARG A 261 -30.72 -8.49 -22.24
N GLY A 262 -30.25 -9.24 -21.24
CA GLY A 262 -29.19 -8.80 -20.33
C GLY A 262 -27.87 -8.52 -21.06
N LYS A 263 -27.45 -9.37 -22.00
CA LYS A 263 -26.25 -9.15 -22.82
C LYS A 263 -26.35 -7.88 -23.66
N LEU A 264 -27.52 -7.62 -24.27
CA LEU A 264 -27.75 -6.39 -25.05
C LEU A 264 -27.72 -5.15 -24.14
N GLY A 265 -28.37 -5.22 -22.96
CA GLY A 265 -28.33 -4.17 -21.95
C GLY A 265 -26.91 -3.91 -21.44
N ALA A 266 -26.13 -4.98 -21.18
CA ALA A 266 -24.72 -4.88 -20.77
C ALA A 266 -23.88 -4.15 -21.82
N LEU A 267 -24.10 -4.43 -23.11
CA LEU A 267 -23.40 -3.74 -24.20
C LEU A 267 -23.69 -2.23 -24.20
N LEU A 268 -24.95 -1.85 -24.01
CA LEU A 268 -25.37 -0.44 -24.01
C LEU A 268 -24.82 0.34 -22.82
N ILE A 269 -24.79 -0.24 -21.60
CA ILE A 269 -24.31 0.46 -20.39
C ILE A 269 -22.81 0.32 -20.17
N LYS A 270 -22.09 -0.52 -20.94
CA LYS A 270 -20.67 -0.81 -20.78
C LYS A 270 -19.79 0.45 -20.60
N PRO A 271 -19.96 1.54 -21.40
CA PRO A 271 -19.13 2.74 -21.23
C PRO A 271 -19.33 3.42 -19.88
N SER A 272 -20.58 3.52 -19.41
CA SER A 272 -20.92 4.13 -18.10
C SER A 272 -20.46 3.26 -16.94
N LEU A 273 -20.66 1.94 -17.04
CA LEU A 273 -20.22 0.97 -16.05
C LEU A 273 -18.68 0.97 -15.91
N LYS A 274 -17.95 1.07 -17.03
CA LYS A 274 -16.48 1.15 -17.01
C LYS A 274 -15.98 2.37 -16.23
N LYS A 275 -16.67 3.52 -16.30
CA LYS A 275 -16.32 4.72 -15.49
C LYS A 275 -16.51 4.46 -14.01
N VAL A 276 -17.63 3.81 -13.62
CA VAL A 276 -17.89 3.48 -12.21
C VAL A 276 -16.85 2.47 -11.71
N LEU A 277 -16.59 1.40 -12.45
CA LEU A 277 -15.59 0.39 -12.09
C LEU A 277 -14.20 1.00 -11.91
N LYS A 278 -13.78 1.89 -12.80
CA LYS A 278 -12.50 2.59 -12.68
C LYS A 278 -12.43 3.46 -11.41
N LYS A 279 -13.54 4.11 -11.04
CA LYS A 279 -13.60 4.93 -9.82
C LYS A 279 -13.39 4.12 -8.54
N TYR A 280 -13.89 2.88 -8.51
CA TYR A 280 -13.79 1.98 -7.36
C TYR A 280 -12.67 0.93 -7.48
N ASP A 281 -11.77 1.11 -8.45
CA ASP A 281 -10.62 0.23 -8.65
C ASP A 281 -9.48 0.64 -7.71
N ALA A 282 -9.33 -0.08 -6.59
CA ALA A 282 -8.26 0.16 -5.62
C ALA A 282 -6.86 -0.03 -6.24
N THR A 283 -6.75 -0.82 -7.33
CA THR A 283 -5.47 -1.08 -8.00
C THR A 283 -4.86 0.16 -8.65
N GLU A 284 -5.68 1.18 -8.95
CA GLU A 284 -5.21 2.46 -9.48
C GLU A 284 -4.29 3.23 -8.52
N TYR A 285 -4.39 2.96 -7.21
CA TYR A 285 -3.60 3.63 -6.17
C TYR A 285 -2.28 2.92 -5.85
N GLY A 286 -1.97 1.83 -6.54
CA GLY A 286 -0.76 1.04 -6.32
C GLY A 286 -0.90 0.05 -5.15
N GLY A 287 0.20 -0.10 -4.38
CA GLY A 287 0.22 -0.96 -3.20
C GLY A 287 -0.12 -0.22 -1.91
N ALA A 288 -0.05 -0.94 -0.80
CA ALA A 288 -0.16 -0.38 0.54
C ALA A 288 1.24 0.06 1.02
N PRO A 289 1.51 1.37 1.20
CA PRO A 289 2.77 1.82 1.75
C PRO A 289 2.86 1.54 3.25
N MET A 290 4.06 1.26 3.71
CA MET A 290 4.40 1.16 5.12
C MET A 290 5.04 2.46 5.57
N LEU A 291 4.34 3.23 6.39
CA LEU A 291 4.77 4.57 6.79
C LEU A 291 5.70 4.53 8.01
N GLY A 292 6.63 5.49 8.10
CA GLY A 292 7.50 5.65 9.26
C GLY A 292 8.76 4.76 9.25
N LEU A 293 9.20 4.34 8.08
CA LEU A 293 10.48 3.65 7.84
C LEU A 293 11.53 4.60 7.26
N ASN A 294 12.81 4.28 7.42
CA ASN A 294 13.92 5.07 6.84
C ASN A 294 13.97 5.00 5.30
N GLY A 295 13.37 3.99 4.68
CA GLY A 295 13.18 3.85 3.23
C GLY A 295 11.74 3.56 2.91
N LEU A 296 11.29 3.89 1.71
CA LEU A 296 9.93 3.60 1.28
C LEU A 296 9.73 2.10 1.04
N VAL A 297 8.66 1.57 1.61
CA VAL A 297 8.24 0.17 1.42
C VAL A 297 6.80 0.16 0.94
N VAL A 298 6.56 -0.44 -0.22
CA VAL A 298 5.22 -0.62 -0.78
C VAL A 298 4.92 -2.11 -0.91
N LYS A 299 3.86 -2.54 -0.24
CA LYS A 299 3.36 -3.90 -0.32
C LYS A 299 2.25 -4.00 -1.36
N ALA A 300 2.49 -4.76 -2.43
CA ALA A 300 1.45 -5.15 -3.39
C ALA A 300 0.67 -6.37 -2.88
N HIS A 301 -0.52 -6.63 -3.41
CA HIS A 301 -1.32 -7.81 -3.04
C HIS A 301 -0.65 -9.09 -3.54
N GLY A 302 -0.80 -10.22 -2.81
CA GLY A 302 -0.19 -11.51 -3.20
C GLY A 302 -0.61 -11.98 -4.60
N SER A 303 -1.85 -11.74 -4.99
CA SER A 303 -2.38 -12.07 -6.32
C SER A 303 -2.23 -10.96 -7.36
N SER A 304 -1.39 -9.95 -7.11
CA SER A 304 -1.21 -8.79 -8.00
C SER A 304 -0.88 -9.19 -9.44
N ASN A 305 -1.52 -8.51 -10.36
CA ASN A 305 -1.23 -8.59 -11.79
C ASN A 305 -0.22 -7.51 -12.22
N ALA A 306 0.19 -7.52 -13.48
CA ALA A 306 1.19 -6.59 -14.00
C ALA A 306 0.79 -5.10 -13.85
N LYS A 307 -0.50 -4.76 -14.00
CA LYS A 307 -0.99 -3.39 -13.82
C LYS A 307 -0.81 -2.91 -12.37
N GLU A 308 -1.10 -3.78 -11.41
CA GLU A 308 -0.96 -3.45 -9.98
C GLU A 308 0.50 -3.25 -9.59
N ILE A 309 1.40 -4.11 -10.08
CA ILE A 309 2.85 -3.95 -9.88
C ILE A 309 3.35 -2.67 -10.52
N LYS A 310 2.95 -2.37 -11.77
CA LYS A 310 3.26 -1.10 -12.43
C LYS A 310 2.84 0.08 -11.56
N ASN A 311 1.59 0.10 -11.08
CA ASN A 311 1.06 1.18 -10.26
C ASN A 311 1.80 1.29 -8.91
N ALA A 312 2.22 0.16 -8.31
CA ALA A 312 3.02 0.17 -7.08
C ALA A 312 4.42 0.79 -7.30
N VAL A 313 5.05 0.53 -8.44
CA VAL A 313 6.33 1.17 -8.81
C VAL A 313 6.13 2.66 -9.09
N GLU A 314 5.10 3.04 -9.84
CA GLU A 314 4.77 4.44 -10.12
C GLU A 314 4.38 5.23 -8.87
N GLN A 315 3.72 4.60 -7.89
CA GLN A 315 3.43 5.20 -6.59
C GLN A 315 4.70 5.63 -5.86
N CYS A 316 5.80 4.89 -5.99
CA CYS A 316 7.07 5.24 -5.37
C CYS A 316 7.59 6.61 -5.83
N ILE A 317 7.34 7.01 -7.08
CA ILE A 317 7.72 8.34 -7.60
C ILE A 317 7.05 9.44 -6.76
N GLN A 318 5.73 9.33 -6.57
CA GLN A 318 4.96 10.32 -5.84
C GLN A 318 5.40 10.46 -4.38
N PHE A 319 5.79 9.35 -3.74
CA PHE A 319 6.29 9.35 -2.37
C PHE A 319 7.67 10.01 -2.23
N VAL A 320 8.58 9.71 -3.16
CA VAL A 320 9.93 10.30 -3.16
C VAL A 320 9.85 11.79 -3.48
N ASP A 321 9.08 12.19 -4.50
CA ASP A 321 8.89 13.61 -4.85
C ASP A 321 8.23 14.41 -3.74
N ALA A 322 7.37 13.78 -2.93
CA ALA A 322 6.70 14.41 -1.80
C ALA A 322 7.55 14.46 -0.51
N ASP A 323 8.75 13.88 -0.49
CA ASP A 323 9.63 13.79 0.70
C ASP A 323 8.91 13.27 1.96
N ILE A 324 8.06 12.25 1.81
CA ILE A 324 7.16 11.78 2.87
C ILE A 324 7.92 11.36 4.13
N ASN A 325 9.05 10.66 3.98
CA ASN A 325 9.84 10.20 5.12
C ASN A 325 10.44 11.38 5.90
N VAL A 326 10.87 12.44 5.22
CA VAL A 326 11.36 13.67 5.85
C VAL A 326 10.23 14.38 6.61
N LYS A 327 9.05 14.49 6.00
CA LYS A 327 7.87 15.11 6.64
C LYS A 327 7.41 14.33 7.88
N ILE A 328 7.44 13.00 7.82
CA ILE A 328 7.15 12.16 8.98
C ILE A 328 8.23 12.35 10.08
N CYS A 329 9.51 12.42 9.71
CA CYS A 329 10.59 12.67 10.65
C CYS A 329 10.40 14.00 11.40
N LEU A 330 10.01 15.05 10.72
CA LEU A 330 9.77 16.38 11.29
C LEU A 330 8.64 16.40 12.34
N LEU A 331 7.70 15.43 12.31
CA LEU A 331 6.68 15.31 13.36
C LEU A 331 7.25 15.10 14.76
N TYR A 332 8.47 14.54 14.85
CA TYR A 332 9.12 14.23 16.13
C TYR A 332 10.14 15.30 16.57
N THR A 333 10.58 16.13 15.63
CA THR A 333 11.56 17.18 15.92
C THR A 333 10.90 18.53 16.24
N SER A 334 9.65 18.72 15.87
CA SER A 334 8.89 19.95 16.15
C SER A 334 8.16 19.94 17.50
N ASP A 335 8.04 18.78 18.15
CA ASP A 335 7.41 18.61 19.46
C ASP A 335 8.47 18.41 20.59
N ALA A 336 9.79 18.62 20.31
CA ALA A 336 10.90 18.49 21.25
C ALA A 336 11.36 19.85 21.82
#